data_8ae389c4685b872c160e3efb8d2b3952
#
_entry.id   8ae389c4685b872c160e3efb8d2b3952
#
_cell.length_a   1.000
_cell.length_b   1.000
_cell.length_c   1.000
_cell.angle_alpha   90.00
_cell.angle_beta   90.00
_cell.angle_gamma   90.00
#
_symmetry.space_group_name_H-M   'P 1'
#
loop_
_entity.id
_entity.type
_entity.pdbx_description
1 polymer ?
#
loop_
_entity_poly.entity_id
_entity_poly.type
_entity_poly.pdbx_seq_one_letter_code
_entity_poly.pdbx_strand_id
1 'polypeptide(L)'
;MQTLLLVDDEPNIVEGLASQFEGRYGGDVIVLKSFSGLHALSILQNNKVDVVLSDIRMPDMDGLTLQRETEALWPHIHFVFLSGFDDFQFIHQASKSPLYHGYLLKMEGDEVVLNKIDQEIAQCAAEARAELEQGEMQRRYARMQGFLQRAALEGFVRGGGSWQQIQHSLPNLAMTL
;
A
#
# COMPACT_ATOMS: atom_id res chain seq x y z
N MET A 1 -6.01 -10.05 -4.74
CA MET A 1 -6.94 -9.27 -5.55
C MET A 1 -6.74 -7.82 -5.17
N GLN A 2 -6.40 -6.95 -6.13
CA GLN A 2 -6.11 -5.53 -5.89
C GLN A 2 -7.35 -4.69 -6.12
N THR A 3 -7.39 -3.51 -5.51
CA THR A 3 -8.52 -2.59 -5.63
C THR A 3 -8.04 -1.23 -6.12
N LEU A 4 -8.61 -0.77 -7.23
CA LEU A 4 -8.41 0.54 -7.82
C LEU A 4 -9.60 1.45 -7.48
N LEU A 5 -9.34 2.65 -6.96
CA LEU A 5 -10.35 3.68 -6.76
C LEU A 5 -10.15 4.80 -7.77
N LEU A 6 -11.16 5.06 -8.58
CA LEU A 6 -11.23 6.17 -9.53
C LEU A 6 -11.97 7.34 -8.90
N VAL A 7 -11.37 8.54 -8.94
CA VAL A 7 -11.94 9.75 -8.31
C VAL A 7 -11.85 10.91 -9.28
N ASP A 8 -12.98 11.40 -9.74
CA ASP A 8 -13.09 12.58 -10.61
C ASP A 8 -14.52 13.13 -10.49
N ASP A 9 -14.70 14.44 -10.45
CA ASP A 9 -16.02 15.07 -10.36
C ASP A 9 -16.79 15.06 -11.70
N GLU A 10 -16.12 14.64 -12.78
CA GLU A 10 -16.74 14.40 -14.09
C GLU A 10 -17.18 12.94 -14.24
N PRO A 11 -18.50 12.60 -14.14
CA PRO A 11 -18.97 11.22 -14.20
C PRO A 11 -18.58 10.47 -15.47
N ASN A 12 -18.50 11.20 -16.62
CA ASN A 12 -18.14 10.59 -17.89
C ASN A 12 -16.70 10.08 -17.91
N ILE A 13 -15.78 10.74 -17.22
CA ILE A 13 -14.38 10.31 -17.09
C ILE A 13 -14.33 9.06 -16.23
N VAL A 14 -14.96 9.08 -15.06
CA VAL A 14 -14.98 7.94 -14.13
C VAL A 14 -15.60 6.70 -14.78
N GLU A 15 -16.77 6.84 -15.40
CA GLU A 15 -17.48 5.72 -16.04
C GLU A 15 -16.70 5.19 -17.26
N GLY A 16 -16.12 6.09 -18.06
CA GLY A 16 -15.31 5.72 -19.22
C GLY A 16 -14.08 4.90 -18.82
N LEU A 17 -13.30 5.39 -17.87
CA LEU A 17 -12.12 4.69 -17.36
C LEU A 17 -12.51 3.39 -16.63
N ALA A 18 -13.56 3.40 -15.82
CA ALA A 18 -14.02 2.21 -15.12
C ALA A 18 -14.38 1.09 -16.10
N SER A 19 -15.14 1.40 -17.15
CA SER A 19 -15.50 0.42 -18.19
C SER A 19 -14.26 -0.20 -18.87
N GLN A 20 -13.22 0.60 -19.12
CA GLN A 20 -11.99 0.13 -19.73
C GLN A 20 -11.19 -0.77 -18.77
N PHE A 21 -11.05 -0.37 -17.50
CA PHE A 21 -10.38 -1.18 -16.49
C PHE A 21 -11.12 -2.49 -16.20
N GLU A 22 -12.45 -2.45 -16.06
CA GLU A 22 -13.27 -3.65 -15.88
C GLU A 22 -13.13 -4.61 -17.07
N GLY A 23 -13.13 -4.09 -18.30
CA GLY A 23 -12.88 -4.88 -19.51
C GLY A 23 -11.47 -5.48 -19.57
N ARG A 24 -10.47 -4.73 -19.12
CA ARG A 24 -9.05 -5.14 -19.15
C ARG A 24 -8.74 -6.22 -18.10
N TYR A 25 -9.29 -6.10 -16.90
CA TYR A 25 -8.96 -7.00 -15.79
C TYR A 25 -9.90 -8.19 -15.63
N GLY A 26 -11.06 -8.17 -16.25
CA GLY A 26 -11.99 -9.31 -16.22
C GLY A 26 -12.40 -9.78 -14.82
N GLY A 27 -12.33 -8.88 -13.82
CA GLY A 27 -12.66 -9.19 -12.42
C GLY A 27 -11.45 -9.51 -11.51
N ASP A 28 -10.22 -9.53 -12.04
CA ASP A 28 -9.00 -9.73 -11.22
C ASP A 28 -8.66 -8.52 -10.36
N VAL A 29 -9.18 -7.35 -10.73
CA VAL A 29 -9.06 -6.08 -9.99
C VAL A 29 -10.46 -5.55 -9.71
N ILE A 30 -10.69 -5.12 -8.48
CA ILE A 30 -11.93 -4.41 -8.10
C ILE A 30 -11.76 -2.94 -8.49
N VAL A 31 -12.70 -2.43 -9.29
CA VAL A 31 -12.74 -1.01 -9.66
C VAL A 31 -13.85 -0.33 -8.86
N LEU A 32 -13.48 0.61 -8.01
CA LEU A 32 -14.39 1.46 -7.22
C LEU A 32 -14.44 2.85 -7.85
N LYS A 33 -15.60 3.48 -7.75
CA LYS A 33 -15.88 4.78 -8.38
C LYS A 33 -16.28 5.81 -7.36
N SER A 34 -15.72 7.00 -7.47
CA SER A 34 -16.10 8.16 -6.66
C SER A 34 -16.17 9.42 -7.52
N PHE A 35 -17.16 10.26 -7.24
CA PHE A 35 -17.40 11.51 -7.94
C PHE A 35 -17.09 12.75 -7.09
N SER A 36 -16.38 12.56 -5.96
CA SER A 36 -15.89 13.64 -5.12
C SER A 36 -14.82 13.15 -4.15
N GLY A 37 -13.95 14.05 -3.67
CA GLY A 37 -12.93 13.73 -2.68
C GLY A 37 -13.51 13.24 -1.35
N LEU A 38 -14.61 13.83 -0.87
CA LEU A 38 -15.29 13.41 0.37
C LEU A 38 -15.87 12.00 0.25
N HIS A 39 -16.48 11.67 -0.88
CA HIS A 39 -16.99 10.31 -1.13
C HIS A 39 -15.84 9.31 -1.25
N ALA A 40 -14.74 9.68 -1.91
CA ALA A 40 -13.54 8.85 -1.99
C ALA A 40 -12.98 8.51 -0.59
N LEU A 41 -12.90 9.50 0.30
CA LEU A 41 -12.47 9.29 1.68
C LEU A 41 -13.37 8.29 2.42
N SER A 42 -14.70 8.38 2.23
CA SER A 42 -15.65 7.41 2.78
C SER A 42 -15.44 5.99 2.24
N ILE A 43 -15.11 5.86 0.94
CA ILE A 43 -14.79 4.56 0.34
C ILE A 43 -13.52 3.98 0.96
N LEU A 44 -12.46 4.79 1.13
CA LEU A 44 -11.19 4.39 1.75
C LEU A 44 -11.37 3.90 3.19
N GLN A 45 -12.30 4.47 3.94
CA GLN A 45 -12.62 4.03 5.31
C GLN A 45 -13.27 2.64 5.38
N ASN A 46 -13.98 2.23 4.32
CA ASN A 46 -14.79 1.01 4.32
C ASN A 46 -14.23 -0.10 3.42
N ASN A 47 -13.20 0.18 2.64
CA ASN A 47 -12.63 -0.76 1.68
C ASN A 47 -11.11 -0.75 1.76
N LYS A 48 -10.49 -1.92 1.53
CA LYS A 48 -9.06 -1.96 1.26
C LYS A 48 -8.84 -1.47 -0.17
N VAL A 49 -8.16 -0.36 -0.33
CA VAL A 49 -7.76 0.19 -1.63
C VAL A 49 -6.25 0.13 -1.75
N ASP A 50 -5.76 -0.29 -2.91
CA ASP A 50 -4.32 -0.41 -3.17
C ASP A 50 -3.83 0.75 -4.05
N VAL A 51 -4.62 1.17 -5.05
CA VAL A 51 -4.28 2.27 -5.97
C VAL A 51 -5.43 3.26 -6.02
N VAL A 52 -5.10 4.55 -5.96
CA VAL A 52 -6.04 5.67 -6.20
C VAL A 52 -5.60 6.41 -7.44
N LEU A 53 -6.49 6.55 -8.42
CA LEU A 53 -6.36 7.47 -9.54
C LEU A 53 -7.32 8.63 -9.32
N SER A 54 -6.80 9.81 -9.05
CA SER A 54 -7.60 10.98 -8.66
C SER A 54 -7.36 12.17 -9.56
N ASP A 55 -8.44 12.86 -9.94
CA ASP A 55 -8.29 14.22 -10.41
C ASP A 55 -7.72 15.12 -9.31
N ILE A 56 -6.99 16.16 -9.70
CA ILE A 56 -6.43 17.16 -8.79
C ILE A 56 -7.51 18.15 -8.37
N ARG A 57 -8.29 18.66 -9.34
CA ARG A 57 -9.22 19.76 -9.11
C ARG A 57 -10.66 19.26 -9.01
N MET A 58 -11.11 19.06 -7.79
CA MET A 58 -12.50 18.70 -7.51
C MET A 58 -13.13 19.72 -6.54
N PRO A 59 -14.45 19.94 -6.63
CA PRO A 59 -15.19 20.72 -5.64
C PRO A 59 -15.06 20.13 -4.23
N ASP A 60 -15.17 20.94 -3.21
CA ASP A 60 -15.21 20.61 -1.78
C ASP A 60 -13.90 20.02 -1.21
N MET A 61 -13.36 19.00 -1.83
CA MET A 61 -12.08 18.39 -1.45
C MET A 61 -11.28 18.07 -2.72
N ASP A 62 -10.18 18.78 -2.90
CA ASP A 62 -9.24 18.51 -4.00
C ASP A 62 -8.42 17.23 -3.78
N GLY A 63 -7.82 16.73 -4.89
CA GLY A 63 -7.03 15.49 -4.86
C GLY A 63 -5.81 15.58 -3.94
N LEU A 64 -5.20 16.76 -3.74
CA LEU A 64 -4.07 16.94 -2.83
C LEU A 64 -4.50 16.83 -1.36
N THR A 65 -5.65 17.37 -1.04
CA THR A 65 -6.22 17.25 0.30
C THR A 65 -6.62 15.80 0.57
N LEU A 66 -7.24 15.13 -0.41
CA LEU A 66 -7.54 13.70 -0.33
C LEU A 66 -6.26 12.88 -0.11
N GLN A 67 -5.17 13.13 -0.86
CA GLN A 67 -3.89 12.46 -0.65
C GLN A 67 -3.34 12.65 0.76
N ARG A 68 -3.37 13.86 1.31
CA ARG A 68 -2.88 14.14 2.67
C ARG A 68 -3.67 13.42 3.75
N GLU A 69 -4.99 13.40 3.62
CA GLU A 69 -5.87 12.67 4.54
C GLU A 69 -5.62 11.15 4.43
N THR A 70 -5.36 10.67 3.22
CA THR A 70 -5.04 9.26 2.95
C THR A 70 -3.68 8.87 3.56
N GLU A 71 -2.64 9.68 3.43
CA GLU A 71 -1.29 9.43 3.93
C GLU A 71 -1.26 9.12 5.44
N ALA A 72 -2.05 9.86 6.22
CA ALA A 72 -2.08 9.69 7.66
C ALA A 72 -2.67 8.36 8.12
N LEU A 73 -3.55 7.74 7.33
CA LEU A 73 -4.34 6.57 7.71
C LEU A 73 -3.99 5.31 6.93
N TRP A 74 -3.57 5.45 5.67
CA TRP A 74 -3.31 4.33 4.75
C TRP A 74 -2.00 4.51 3.96
N PRO A 75 -0.84 4.40 4.61
CA PRO A 75 0.47 4.72 4.02
C PRO A 75 0.92 3.76 2.90
N HIS A 76 0.17 2.72 2.62
CA HIS A 76 0.46 1.71 1.59
C HIS A 76 -0.23 1.98 0.25
N ILE A 77 -1.07 3.03 0.17
CA ILE A 77 -1.84 3.32 -1.05
C ILE A 77 -0.94 4.04 -2.07
N HIS A 78 -0.94 3.56 -3.29
CA HIS A 78 -0.31 4.24 -4.43
C HIS A 78 -1.26 5.30 -4.99
N PHE A 79 -0.83 6.56 -4.94
CA PHE A 79 -1.63 7.68 -5.39
C PHE A 79 -1.12 8.23 -6.73
N VAL A 80 -1.92 8.11 -7.77
CA VAL A 80 -1.65 8.63 -9.12
C VAL A 80 -2.64 9.74 -9.41
N PHE A 81 -2.15 10.87 -9.94
CA PHE A 81 -3.00 11.98 -10.32
C PHE A 81 -3.30 11.97 -11.82
N LEU A 82 -4.55 12.28 -12.16
CA LEU A 82 -4.99 12.60 -13.49
C LEU A 82 -5.21 14.11 -13.54
N SER A 83 -4.46 14.86 -14.36
CA SER A 83 -4.45 16.31 -14.31
C SER A 83 -4.76 16.97 -15.63
N GLY A 84 -5.29 18.19 -15.59
CA GLY A 84 -5.33 19.09 -16.73
C GLY A 84 -3.99 19.80 -16.97
N PHE A 85 -3.94 20.66 -18.00
CA PHE A 85 -2.69 21.29 -18.50
C PHE A 85 -1.96 22.20 -17.50
N ASP A 86 -2.63 22.82 -16.55
CA ASP A 86 -2.09 23.92 -15.74
C ASP A 86 -1.77 23.53 -14.29
N ASP A 87 -1.60 22.23 -14.01
CA ASP A 87 -1.53 21.72 -12.63
C ASP A 87 -0.10 21.53 -12.09
N PHE A 88 0.94 22.05 -12.71
CA PHE A 88 2.34 21.87 -12.33
C PHE A 88 2.64 22.21 -10.86
N GLN A 89 2.04 23.25 -10.31
CA GLN A 89 2.26 23.64 -8.91
C GLN A 89 1.68 22.60 -7.95
N PHE A 90 0.53 22.04 -8.29
CA PHE A 90 -0.11 20.98 -7.50
C PHE A 90 0.70 19.69 -7.53
N ILE A 91 1.20 19.31 -8.71
CA ILE A 91 2.07 18.13 -8.88
C ILE A 91 3.34 18.24 -8.03
N HIS A 92 3.97 19.43 -7.96
CA HIS A 92 5.12 19.65 -7.10
C HIS A 92 4.77 19.52 -5.60
N GLN A 93 3.55 19.85 -5.17
CA GLN A 93 3.10 19.61 -3.79
C GLN A 93 2.83 18.13 -3.56
N ALA A 94 2.13 17.47 -4.48
CA ALA A 94 1.83 16.04 -4.42
C ALA A 94 3.08 15.19 -4.28
N SER A 95 4.13 15.52 -5.02
CA SER A 95 5.39 14.75 -5.05
C SER A 95 6.18 14.74 -3.73
N LYS A 96 5.77 15.51 -2.73
CA LYS A 96 6.36 15.48 -1.38
C LYS A 96 5.79 14.36 -0.52
N SER A 97 4.64 13.82 -0.86
CA SER A 97 4.03 12.70 -0.17
C SER A 97 4.69 11.37 -0.58
N PRO A 98 4.93 10.45 0.36
CA PRO A 98 5.39 9.10 0.05
C PRO A 98 4.35 8.28 -0.75
N LEU A 99 3.07 8.68 -0.73
CA LEU A 99 2.02 8.03 -1.53
C LEU A 99 2.05 8.43 -3.01
N TYR A 100 2.85 9.44 -3.38
CA TYR A 100 2.88 9.93 -4.75
C TYR A 100 3.61 8.95 -5.68
N HIS A 101 2.86 8.38 -6.61
CA HIS A 101 3.35 7.43 -7.61
C HIS A 101 3.34 7.97 -9.04
N GLY A 102 3.01 9.24 -9.20
CA GLY A 102 3.08 9.93 -10.48
C GLY A 102 1.83 10.70 -10.85
N TYR A 103 1.88 11.30 -12.02
CA TYR A 103 0.75 11.99 -12.62
C TYR A 103 0.65 11.66 -14.12
N LEU A 104 -0.53 11.86 -14.65
CA LEU A 104 -0.89 11.68 -16.06
C LEU A 104 -1.69 12.89 -16.52
N LEU A 105 -1.52 13.27 -17.76
CA LEU A 105 -2.34 14.32 -18.36
C LEU A 105 -3.62 13.71 -18.94
N LYS A 106 -4.78 14.33 -18.66
CA LYS A 106 -6.09 13.89 -19.20
C LYS A 106 -6.08 13.79 -20.74
N MET A 107 -5.16 14.48 -21.42
CA MET A 107 -5.04 14.50 -22.89
C MET A 107 -4.07 13.45 -23.47
N GLU A 108 -3.31 12.72 -22.65
CA GLU A 108 -2.35 11.72 -23.16
C GLU A 108 -3.03 10.46 -23.72
N GLY A 109 -4.33 10.32 -23.48
CA GLY A 109 -5.13 9.21 -23.96
C GLY A 109 -5.22 8.05 -22.96
N ASP A 110 -6.32 7.33 -23.07
CA ASP A 110 -6.70 6.30 -22.11
C ASP A 110 -5.67 5.16 -21.97
N GLU A 111 -5.00 4.79 -23.07
CA GLU A 111 -4.00 3.70 -23.05
C GLU A 111 -2.78 4.04 -22.18
N VAL A 112 -2.38 5.32 -22.12
CA VAL A 112 -1.30 5.76 -21.22
C VAL A 112 -1.74 5.63 -19.75
N VAL A 113 -2.98 6.02 -19.46
CA VAL A 113 -3.58 5.88 -18.13
C VAL A 113 -3.66 4.42 -17.72
N LEU A 114 -4.17 3.57 -18.60
CA LEU A 114 -4.29 2.12 -18.36
C LEU A 114 -2.93 1.49 -18.06
N ASN A 115 -1.91 1.76 -18.88
CA ASN A 115 -0.57 1.21 -18.72
C ASN A 115 0.11 1.68 -17.42
N LYS A 116 -0.08 2.94 -17.03
CA LYS A 116 0.44 3.43 -15.75
C LYS A 116 -0.20 2.72 -14.57
N ILE A 117 -1.52 2.57 -14.58
CA ILE A 117 -2.23 1.88 -13.50
C ILE A 117 -1.88 0.39 -13.45
N ASP A 118 -1.68 -0.28 -14.60
CA ASP A 118 -1.17 -1.66 -14.64
C ASP A 118 0.16 -1.79 -13.89
N GLN A 119 1.08 -0.84 -14.09
CA GLN A 119 2.37 -0.83 -13.39
C GLN A 119 2.19 -0.67 -11.88
N GLU A 120 1.32 0.25 -11.43
CA GLU A 120 1.07 0.47 -10.01
C GLU A 120 0.40 -0.73 -9.34
N ILE A 121 -0.58 -1.34 -9.98
CA ILE A 121 -1.23 -2.56 -9.49
C ILE A 121 -0.22 -3.71 -9.35
N ALA A 122 0.65 -3.88 -10.35
CA ALA A 122 1.69 -4.91 -10.29
C ALA A 122 2.70 -4.64 -9.17
N GLN A 123 3.07 -3.38 -8.96
CA GLN A 123 3.98 -2.97 -7.90
C GLN A 123 3.35 -3.20 -6.52
N CYS A 124 2.12 -2.77 -6.26
CA CYS A 124 1.39 -3.05 -5.02
C CYS A 124 1.32 -4.56 -4.73
N ALA A 125 1.06 -5.37 -5.76
CA ALA A 125 1.03 -6.83 -5.60
C ALA A 125 2.39 -7.42 -5.23
N ALA A 126 3.48 -6.88 -5.77
CA ALA A 126 4.86 -7.30 -5.45
C ALA A 126 5.24 -6.90 -4.02
N GLU A 127 4.93 -5.68 -3.61
CA GLU A 127 5.19 -5.16 -2.25
C GLU A 127 4.44 -5.97 -1.19
N ALA A 128 3.15 -6.25 -1.41
CA ALA A 128 2.35 -7.08 -0.51
C ALA A 128 2.91 -8.51 -0.37
N ARG A 129 3.46 -9.10 -1.44
CA ARG A 129 4.12 -10.42 -1.38
C ARG A 129 5.41 -10.35 -0.59
N ALA A 130 6.24 -9.33 -0.81
CA ALA A 130 7.49 -9.15 -0.09
C ALA A 130 7.27 -8.97 1.42
N GLU A 131 6.25 -8.22 1.82
CA GLU A 131 5.87 -8.06 3.23
C GLU A 131 5.43 -9.38 3.86
N LEU A 132 4.63 -10.18 3.16
CA LEU A 132 4.20 -11.51 3.63
C LEU A 132 5.39 -12.45 3.81
N GLU A 133 6.31 -12.51 2.84
CA GLU A 133 7.52 -13.34 2.91
C GLU A 133 8.43 -12.93 4.06
N GLN A 134 8.64 -11.63 4.26
CA GLN A 134 9.41 -11.11 5.39
C GLN A 134 8.75 -11.47 6.72
N GLY A 135 7.43 -11.30 6.84
CA GLY A 135 6.68 -11.67 8.03
C GLY A 135 6.76 -13.16 8.36
N GLU A 136 6.69 -14.04 7.35
CA GLU A 136 6.88 -15.48 7.54
C GLU A 136 8.30 -15.85 7.96
N MET A 137 9.30 -15.21 7.35
CA MET A 137 10.72 -15.41 7.71
C MET A 137 10.97 -15.03 9.16
N GLN A 138 10.47 -13.88 9.60
CA GLN A 138 10.59 -13.44 11.01
C GLN A 138 9.89 -14.40 11.97
N ARG A 139 8.69 -14.89 11.62
CA ARG A 139 7.96 -15.88 12.43
C ARG A 139 8.70 -17.22 12.54
N ARG A 140 9.34 -17.67 11.44
CA ARG A 140 10.18 -18.89 11.43
C ARG A 140 11.40 -18.70 12.32
N TYR A 141 12.08 -17.56 12.20
CA TYR A 141 13.25 -17.22 13.02
C TYR A 141 12.89 -17.17 14.52
N ALA A 142 11.81 -16.49 14.89
CA ALA A 142 11.35 -16.41 16.26
C ALA A 142 10.99 -17.80 16.85
N ARG A 143 10.35 -18.66 16.05
CA ARG A 143 10.05 -20.05 16.47
C ARG A 143 11.31 -20.87 16.69
N MET A 144 12.30 -20.73 15.79
CA MET A 144 13.58 -21.44 15.92
C MET A 144 14.35 -20.98 17.15
N GLN A 145 14.41 -19.67 17.42
CA GLN A 145 15.00 -19.14 18.66
C GLN A 145 14.32 -19.67 19.89
N GLY A 146 12.98 -19.67 19.95
CA GLY A 146 12.21 -20.22 21.07
C GLY A 146 12.48 -21.72 21.29
N PHE A 147 12.64 -22.48 20.21
CA PHE A 147 13.00 -23.91 20.30
C PHE A 147 14.41 -24.09 20.89
N LEU A 148 15.39 -23.33 20.39
CA LEU A 148 16.77 -23.38 20.89
C LEU A 148 16.88 -22.98 22.36
N GLN A 149 16.14 -21.95 22.78
CA GLN A 149 16.06 -21.53 24.19
C GLN A 149 15.49 -22.63 25.09
N ARG A 150 14.40 -23.27 24.67
CA ARG A 150 13.81 -24.40 25.42
C ARG A 150 14.75 -25.59 25.51
N ALA A 151 15.37 -25.97 24.40
CA ALA A 151 16.32 -27.06 24.34
C ALA A 151 17.55 -26.80 25.25
N ALA A 152 18.05 -25.56 25.27
CA ALA A 152 19.14 -25.16 26.17
C ALA A 152 18.73 -25.24 27.65
N LEU A 153 17.52 -24.77 27.99
CA LEU A 153 16.98 -24.88 29.38
C LEU A 153 16.75 -26.32 29.81
N GLU A 154 16.19 -27.18 28.93
CA GLU A 154 15.98 -28.61 29.23
C GLU A 154 17.32 -29.35 29.38
N GLY A 155 18.32 -29.03 28.54
CA GLY A 155 19.67 -29.56 28.66
C GLY A 155 20.32 -29.18 30.01
N PHE A 156 20.11 -27.95 30.47
CA PHE A 156 20.57 -27.48 31.77
C PHE A 156 19.91 -28.22 32.95
N VAL A 157 18.59 -28.37 32.89
CA VAL A 157 17.85 -29.05 33.94
C VAL A 157 18.25 -30.53 34.08
N ARG A 158 18.56 -31.19 32.96
CA ARG A 158 18.91 -32.63 32.93
C ARG A 158 20.41 -32.90 33.15
N GLY A 159 21.30 -31.98 32.79
CA GLY A 159 22.73 -32.23 32.68
C GLY A 159 23.64 -31.50 33.69
N GLY A 160 23.10 -30.68 34.61
CA GLY A 160 23.92 -29.94 35.59
C GLY A 160 24.90 -28.93 34.95
N GLY A 161 24.58 -28.39 33.79
CA GLY A 161 25.41 -27.39 33.10
C GLY A 161 25.50 -26.07 33.88
N SER A 162 26.63 -25.34 33.72
CA SER A 162 26.83 -24.04 34.35
C SER A 162 26.04 -22.94 33.63
N TRP A 163 25.40 -22.05 34.41
CA TRP A 163 24.66 -20.87 33.89
C TRP A 163 25.53 -20.00 32.94
N GLN A 164 26.84 -19.96 33.15
CA GLN A 164 27.79 -19.24 32.28
C GLN A 164 27.89 -19.81 30.86
N GLN A 165 27.65 -21.10 30.65
CA GLN A 165 27.68 -21.74 29.33
C GLN A 165 26.44 -21.37 28.51
N ILE A 166 25.29 -21.14 29.14
CA ILE A 166 24.07 -20.71 28.47
C ILE A 166 24.14 -19.25 28.04
N GLN A 167 24.71 -18.37 28.86
CA GLN A 167 24.89 -16.95 28.52
C GLN A 167 25.79 -16.75 27.29
N HIS A 168 26.77 -17.60 27.05
CA HIS A 168 27.64 -17.55 25.87
C HIS A 168 26.94 -18.07 24.61
N SER A 169 25.98 -18.98 24.73
CA SER A 169 25.26 -19.60 23.61
C SER A 169 24.02 -18.81 23.19
N LEU A 170 23.53 -17.89 24.01
CA LEU A 170 22.29 -17.13 23.80
C LEU A 170 22.48 -15.64 24.20
N PRO A 171 23.14 -14.82 23.37
CA PRO A 171 23.47 -13.43 23.70
C PRO A 171 22.26 -12.52 24.01
N ASN A 172 21.03 -12.93 23.67
CA ASN A 172 19.80 -12.14 23.92
C ASN A 172 19.00 -12.55 25.16
N LEU A 173 19.48 -13.49 25.98
CA LEU A 173 18.77 -13.89 27.20
C LEU A 173 18.99 -12.91 28.38
N ALA A 174 19.96 -12.03 28.30
CA ALA A 174 20.35 -11.09 29.36
C ALA A 174 19.49 -9.82 29.44
N MET A 175 18.50 -9.61 28.58
CA MET A 175 17.71 -8.36 28.54
C MET A 175 16.28 -8.49 29.12
N THR A 176 15.94 -9.59 29.80
CA THR A 176 14.57 -9.74 30.35
C THR A 176 14.59 -10.39 31.76
N LEU A 177 15.27 -9.73 32.69
CA LEU A 177 15.13 -9.90 34.14
C LEU A 177 15.17 -8.56 34.83
#